data_d35aa0976123590c1bfd89c48ed1ab63
#
_entry.id   d35aa0976123590c1bfd89c48ed1ab63
#
_cell.length_a   1.000
_cell.length_b   1.000
_cell.length_c   1.000
_cell.angle_alpha   90.00
_cell.angle_beta   90.00
_cell.angle_gamma   90.00
#
_symmetry.space_group_name_H-M   'P 1'
#
loop_
_entity.id
_entity.type
_entity.pdbx_description
1 polymer ?
#
loop_
_entity_poly.entity_id
_entity_poly.type
_entity_poly.pdbx_seq_one_letter_code
_entity_poly.pdbx_strand_id
1 'polypeptide(L)'
;TRSNLAKANENRDYRIFEDFAFHMISEARKKRVNDIFKLNGNVYAFDSTTIDLCLKLFPWANFSTYKGGIKIHTLYDVETQVPAFIHITEAKINDVRAMDVITYESGSFYVFDRAYNDYHRLYKIHMMDSFFVVRAKTNIKARVLKWKRRLPKNILSDCEIELTGFYTQKSYPETIRLVRFWDEEDEREFVYLTNAKHI
;
A
#
# COMPACT_ATOMS: atom_id res chain seq x y z
N THR A 1 29.94 7.22 -27.27
CA THR A 1 30.25 8.22 -26.22
C THR A 1 29.09 8.35 -25.25
N ARG A 2 29.34 8.89 -24.04
CA ARG A 2 28.32 9.13 -23.02
C ARG A 2 27.15 10.00 -23.54
N SER A 3 27.46 10.99 -24.36
CA SER A 3 26.46 11.87 -25.01
C SER A 3 25.59 11.16 -26.02
N ASN A 4 26.13 10.20 -26.79
CA ASN A 4 25.35 9.42 -27.75
C ASN A 4 24.40 8.47 -27.06
N LEU A 5 24.80 7.86 -25.93
CA LEU A 5 23.93 7.03 -25.11
C LEU A 5 22.78 7.83 -24.49
N ALA A 6 23.07 9.03 -23.98
CA ALA A 6 22.06 9.93 -23.44
C ALA A 6 21.01 10.33 -24.50
N LYS A 7 21.45 10.75 -25.69
CA LYS A 7 20.55 11.06 -26.82
C LYS A 7 19.75 9.84 -27.29
N ALA A 8 20.38 8.67 -27.33
CA ALA A 8 19.67 7.44 -27.69
C ALA A 8 18.58 7.09 -26.68
N ASN A 9 18.82 7.27 -25.37
CA ASN A 9 17.83 7.04 -24.33
C ASN A 9 16.71 8.09 -24.35
N GLU A 10 17.01 9.36 -24.63
CA GLU A 10 16.03 10.43 -24.74
C GLU A 10 14.97 10.14 -25.82
N ASN A 11 15.39 9.51 -26.94
CA ASN A 11 14.52 9.19 -28.07
C ASN A 11 13.89 7.79 -28.00
N ARG A 12 14.24 6.97 -27.04
CA ARG A 12 13.64 5.64 -26.87
C ARG A 12 12.27 5.74 -26.17
N ASP A 13 11.34 4.94 -26.66
CA ASP A 13 10.06 4.78 -25.97
C ASP A 13 10.29 4.11 -24.60
N TYR A 14 9.83 4.77 -23.53
CA TYR A 14 9.97 4.26 -22.17
C TYR A 14 9.31 2.90 -21.95
N ARG A 15 8.31 2.55 -22.78
CA ARG A 15 7.61 1.26 -22.74
C ARG A 15 8.53 0.07 -22.94
N ILE A 16 9.64 0.24 -23.66
CA ILE A 16 10.66 -0.81 -23.79
C ILE A 16 11.20 -1.24 -22.41
N PHE A 17 11.46 -0.25 -21.55
CA PHE A 17 11.96 -0.50 -20.20
C PHE A 17 10.85 -0.99 -19.26
N GLU A 18 9.63 -0.48 -19.43
CA GLU A 18 8.45 -0.89 -18.70
C GLU A 18 8.12 -2.37 -18.99
N ASP A 19 8.01 -2.76 -20.25
CA ASP A 19 7.75 -4.14 -20.66
C ASP A 19 8.85 -5.09 -20.16
N PHE A 20 10.12 -4.67 -20.24
CA PHE A 20 11.24 -5.44 -19.73
C PHE A 20 11.15 -5.60 -18.20
N ALA A 21 10.82 -4.55 -17.48
CA ALA A 21 10.64 -4.61 -16.03
C ALA A 21 9.52 -5.60 -15.63
N PHE A 22 8.36 -5.52 -16.29
CA PHE A 22 7.25 -6.45 -16.03
C PHE A 22 7.60 -7.89 -16.41
N HIS A 23 8.35 -8.09 -17.50
CA HIS A 23 8.85 -9.42 -17.84
C HIS A 23 9.76 -9.98 -16.73
N MET A 24 10.74 -9.18 -16.24
CA MET A 24 11.62 -9.59 -15.15
C MET A 24 10.88 -9.86 -13.84
N ILE A 25 9.88 -9.05 -13.51
CA ILE A 25 8.99 -9.27 -12.35
C ILE A 25 8.27 -10.62 -12.49
N SER A 26 7.73 -10.91 -13.66
CA SER A 26 7.05 -12.19 -13.94
C SER A 26 7.99 -13.38 -13.76
N GLU A 27 9.22 -13.30 -14.27
CA GLU A 27 10.23 -14.37 -14.10
C GLU A 27 10.65 -14.55 -12.63
N ALA A 28 10.82 -13.48 -11.88
CA ALA A 28 11.15 -13.53 -10.46
C ALA A 28 10.02 -14.19 -9.65
N ARG A 29 8.76 -13.87 -9.94
CA ARG A 29 7.59 -14.45 -9.25
C ARG A 29 7.45 -15.97 -9.48
N LYS A 30 7.88 -16.51 -10.62
CA LYS A 30 7.91 -17.95 -10.88
C LYS A 30 8.85 -18.73 -9.95
N LYS A 31 9.87 -18.04 -9.42
CA LYS A 31 10.88 -18.62 -8.52
C LYS A 31 10.54 -18.47 -7.04
N ARG A 32 9.29 -18.19 -6.70
CA ARG A 32 8.83 -18.00 -5.33
C ARG A 32 9.11 -19.26 -4.50
N VAL A 33 9.91 -19.15 -3.46
CA VAL A 33 10.35 -20.27 -2.61
C VAL A 33 10.01 -20.06 -1.13
N ASN A 34 9.65 -18.83 -0.73
CA ASN A 34 9.57 -18.45 0.68
C ASN A 34 8.11 -18.25 1.14
N ASP A 35 7.77 -18.93 2.22
CA ASP A 35 6.54 -18.73 2.99
C ASP A 35 6.91 -18.07 4.33
N ILE A 36 7.30 -16.80 4.26
CA ILE A 36 7.81 -16.03 5.40
C ILE A 36 6.73 -15.89 6.48
N PHE A 37 5.50 -15.61 6.04
CA PHE A 37 4.41 -15.29 6.96
C PHE A 37 3.54 -16.50 7.33
N LYS A 38 3.69 -17.65 6.68
CA LYS A 38 2.83 -18.83 6.86
C LYS A 38 1.34 -18.50 6.75
N LEU A 39 0.99 -17.57 5.86
CA LEU A 39 -0.36 -17.15 5.53
C LEU A 39 -0.81 -17.84 4.26
N ASN A 40 -2.12 -18.16 4.18
CA ASN A 40 -2.72 -18.64 2.93
C ASN A 40 -2.99 -17.45 2.01
N GLY A 41 -1.97 -16.96 1.32
CA GLY A 41 -2.07 -15.83 0.40
C GLY A 41 -0.80 -14.99 0.36
N ASN A 42 -0.66 -14.21 -0.69
CA ASN A 42 0.50 -13.35 -0.88
C ASN A 42 0.45 -12.15 0.06
N VAL A 43 1.61 -11.64 0.45
CA VAL A 43 1.72 -10.42 1.27
C VAL A 43 2.37 -9.31 0.44
N TYR A 44 1.65 -8.23 0.25
CA TYR A 44 2.07 -7.06 -0.50
C TYR A 44 2.18 -5.85 0.40
N ALA A 45 3.25 -5.07 0.27
CA ALA A 45 3.36 -3.73 0.83
C ALA A 45 3.17 -2.70 -0.28
N PHE A 46 2.38 -1.66 -0.03
CA PHE A 46 2.13 -0.59 -0.99
C PHE A 46 2.57 0.75 -0.43
N ASP A 47 3.44 1.42 -1.16
CA ASP A 47 3.91 2.76 -0.80
C ASP A 47 4.27 3.58 -2.04
N SER A 48 4.53 4.87 -1.84
CA SER A 48 4.94 5.79 -2.89
C SER A 48 6.24 6.51 -2.55
N THR A 49 7.05 6.72 -3.58
CA THR A 49 8.27 7.54 -3.51
C THR A 49 8.12 8.72 -4.46
N THR A 50 8.41 9.93 -3.97
CA THR A 50 8.41 11.14 -4.80
C THR A 50 9.81 11.38 -5.36
N ILE A 51 9.89 11.63 -6.67
CA ILE A 51 11.11 12.02 -7.37
C ILE A 51 10.93 13.45 -7.85
N ASP A 52 11.80 14.34 -7.37
CA ASP A 52 11.82 15.73 -7.82
C ASP A 52 12.39 15.83 -9.23
N LEU A 53 11.71 16.58 -10.09
CA LEU A 53 12.10 16.82 -11.47
C LEU A 53 12.30 18.32 -11.74
N CYS A 54 13.19 18.63 -12.67
CA CYS A 54 13.35 20.00 -13.15
C CYS A 54 12.13 20.40 -14.00
N LEU A 55 11.30 21.31 -13.49
CA LEU A 55 10.06 21.75 -14.16
C LEU A 55 10.30 22.33 -15.56
N LYS A 56 11.46 22.97 -15.80
CA LYS A 56 11.83 23.49 -17.13
C LYS A 56 12.01 22.38 -18.18
N LEU A 57 12.48 21.21 -17.75
CA LEU A 57 12.67 20.06 -18.63
C LEU A 57 11.44 19.18 -18.72
N PHE A 58 10.63 19.16 -17.64
CA PHE A 58 9.43 18.32 -17.53
C PHE A 58 8.20 19.14 -17.15
N PRO A 59 7.71 20.05 -18.03
CA PRO A 59 6.60 20.96 -17.69
C PRO A 59 5.27 20.25 -17.41
N TRP A 60 5.11 19.00 -17.86
CA TRP A 60 3.95 18.16 -17.59
C TRP A 60 3.94 17.59 -16.16
N ALA A 61 5.11 17.44 -15.53
CA ALA A 61 5.26 16.86 -14.19
C ALA A 61 5.09 17.93 -13.09
N ASN A 62 4.02 18.69 -13.14
CA ASN A 62 3.79 19.83 -12.23
C ASN A 62 3.50 19.33 -10.80
N PHE A 63 4.29 19.77 -9.83
CA PHE A 63 4.10 19.48 -8.41
C PHE A 63 3.69 20.73 -7.62
N SER A 64 4.34 21.85 -7.88
CA SER A 64 4.01 23.17 -7.34
C SER A 64 4.38 24.25 -8.35
N THR A 65 4.13 25.53 -8.02
CA THR A 65 4.44 26.67 -8.89
C THR A 65 5.93 26.70 -9.34
N TYR A 66 6.83 26.09 -8.56
CA TYR A 66 8.28 26.17 -8.81
C TYR A 66 8.98 24.81 -8.91
N LYS A 67 8.25 23.69 -8.65
CA LYS A 67 8.82 22.33 -8.63
C LYS A 67 8.05 21.40 -9.50
N GLY A 68 8.76 20.61 -10.29
CA GLY A 68 8.22 19.41 -10.95
C GLY A 68 8.51 18.17 -10.11
N GLY A 69 7.67 17.15 -10.26
CA GLY A 69 7.89 15.87 -9.60
C GLY A 69 6.92 14.80 -10.06
N ILE A 70 7.35 13.57 -9.92
CA ILE A 70 6.52 12.38 -10.12
C ILE A 70 6.49 11.56 -8.84
N LYS A 71 5.44 10.77 -8.68
CA LYS A 71 5.35 9.72 -7.67
C LYS A 71 5.42 8.36 -8.33
N ILE A 72 6.24 7.51 -7.79
CA ILE A 72 6.29 6.09 -8.14
C ILE A 72 5.58 5.34 -7.03
N HIS A 73 4.39 4.80 -7.33
CA HIS A 73 3.63 3.94 -6.45
C HIS A 73 4.04 2.51 -6.73
N THR A 74 4.49 1.81 -5.69
CA THR A 74 5.03 0.45 -5.81
C THR A 74 4.21 -0.51 -4.96
N LEU A 75 3.67 -1.55 -5.58
CA LEU A 75 3.17 -2.72 -4.89
C LEU A 75 4.32 -3.72 -4.81
N TYR A 76 4.84 -3.93 -3.62
CA TYR A 76 6.00 -4.77 -3.35
C TYR A 76 5.57 -6.12 -2.79
N ASP A 77 5.94 -7.20 -3.44
CA ASP A 77 5.75 -8.56 -2.91
C ASP A 77 6.83 -8.81 -1.84
N VAL A 78 6.40 -8.88 -0.60
CA VAL A 78 7.32 -8.97 0.56
C VAL A 78 8.06 -10.31 0.61
N GLU A 79 7.45 -11.37 0.10
CA GLU A 79 8.07 -12.70 0.12
C GLU A 79 9.08 -12.89 -1.00
N THR A 80 8.78 -12.45 -2.21
CA THR A 80 9.73 -12.54 -3.34
C THR A 80 10.74 -11.41 -3.35
N GLN A 81 10.50 -10.36 -2.55
CA GLN A 81 11.34 -9.16 -2.47
C GLN A 81 11.49 -8.42 -3.81
N VAL A 82 10.46 -8.46 -4.64
CA VAL A 82 10.42 -7.73 -5.91
C VAL A 82 9.15 -6.91 -6.04
N PRO A 83 9.15 -5.82 -6.82
CA PRO A 83 7.92 -5.12 -7.16
C PRO A 83 6.97 -6.06 -7.91
N ALA A 84 5.70 -6.11 -7.50
CA ALA A 84 4.65 -6.81 -8.22
C ALA A 84 3.94 -5.89 -9.23
N PHE A 85 3.89 -4.59 -8.92
CA PHE A 85 3.26 -3.59 -9.76
C PHE A 85 3.89 -2.20 -9.49
N ILE A 86 4.01 -1.40 -10.54
CA ILE A 86 4.53 -0.02 -10.48
C ILE A 86 3.56 0.89 -11.22
N HIS A 87 3.19 2.01 -10.61
CA HIS A 87 2.35 3.04 -11.22
C HIS A 87 2.97 4.42 -11.02
N ILE A 88 3.06 5.21 -12.08
CA ILE A 88 3.67 6.53 -12.04
C ILE A 88 2.60 7.58 -12.21
N THR A 89 2.60 8.59 -11.32
CA THR A 89 1.69 9.73 -11.38
C THR A 89 2.46 11.06 -11.25
N GLU A 90 1.80 12.16 -11.58
CA GLU A 90 2.29 13.47 -11.19
C GLU A 90 2.33 13.57 -9.66
N ALA A 91 3.36 14.24 -9.12
CA ALA A 91 3.55 14.33 -7.66
C ALA A 91 2.40 15.03 -6.91
N LYS A 92 1.59 15.85 -7.61
CA LYS A 92 0.41 16.51 -7.03
C LYS A 92 -0.77 15.54 -6.77
N ILE A 93 -0.75 14.35 -7.39
CA ILE A 93 -1.84 13.37 -7.22
C ILE A 93 -1.77 12.79 -5.81
N ASN A 94 -2.93 12.69 -5.16
CA ASN A 94 -3.04 12.10 -3.84
C ASN A 94 -2.77 10.58 -3.90
N ASP A 95 -1.90 10.09 -3.03
CA ASP A 95 -1.44 8.68 -2.96
C ASP A 95 -2.58 7.68 -2.88
N VAL A 96 -3.65 8.02 -2.17
CA VAL A 96 -4.86 7.19 -2.02
C VAL A 96 -5.48 6.81 -3.37
N ARG A 97 -5.36 7.67 -4.40
CA ARG A 97 -5.92 7.38 -5.74
C ARG A 97 -5.19 6.23 -6.43
N ALA A 98 -3.93 6.01 -6.11
CA ALA A 98 -3.17 4.89 -6.68
C ALA A 98 -3.70 3.52 -6.21
N MET A 99 -4.44 3.46 -5.11
CA MET A 99 -5.14 2.23 -4.70
C MET A 99 -6.21 1.78 -5.71
N ASP A 100 -6.76 2.69 -6.51
CA ASP A 100 -7.83 2.38 -7.47
C ASP A 100 -7.32 1.63 -8.72
N VAL A 101 -6.01 1.65 -8.98
CA VAL A 101 -5.40 0.98 -10.15
C VAL A 101 -4.75 -0.37 -9.81
N ILE A 102 -4.73 -0.74 -8.53
CA ILE A 102 -4.23 -2.05 -8.10
C ILE A 102 -5.28 -3.12 -8.43
N THR A 103 -4.83 -4.21 -9.04
CA THR A 103 -5.63 -5.43 -9.15
C THR A 103 -5.42 -6.26 -7.89
N TYR A 104 -6.44 -6.30 -7.03
CA TYR A 104 -6.39 -7.05 -5.78
C TYR A 104 -6.63 -8.54 -6.03
N GLU A 105 -5.73 -9.38 -5.50
CA GLU A 105 -5.80 -10.85 -5.60
C GLU A 105 -6.56 -11.39 -4.39
N SER A 106 -7.65 -12.15 -4.62
CA SER A 106 -8.43 -12.79 -3.54
C SER A 106 -7.53 -13.64 -2.63
N GLY A 107 -7.75 -13.55 -1.33
CA GLY A 107 -6.97 -14.24 -0.31
C GLY A 107 -5.64 -13.57 0.05
N SER A 108 -5.18 -12.56 -0.70
CA SER A 108 -3.90 -11.88 -0.47
C SER A 108 -4.04 -10.73 0.54
N PHE A 109 -2.92 -10.38 1.17
CA PHE A 109 -2.80 -9.35 2.20
C PHE A 109 -2.10 -8.11 1.64
N TYR A 110 -2.67 -6.94 1.90
CA TYR A 110 -2.16 -5.65 1.44
C TYR A 110 -1.86 -4.74 2.63
N VAL A 111 -0.59 -4.37 2.80
CA VAL A 111 -0.12 -3.53 3.90
C VAL A 111 0.06 -2.11 3.41
N PHE A 112 -0.53 -1.17 4.14
CA PHE A 112 -0.54 0.26 3.80
C PHE A 112 -0.11 1.13 4.99
N ASP A 113 0.54 2.25 4.70
CA ASP A 113 0.74 3.30 5.71
C ASP A 113 -0.56 4.09 5.98
N ARG A 114 -0.52 4.94 6.97
CA ARG A 114 -1.63 5.81 7.43
C ARG A 114 -2.19 6.71 6.33
N ALA A 115 -1.37 7.13 5.38
CA ALA A 115 -1.78 7.96 4.25
C ALA A 115 -2.87 7.31 3.39
N TYR A 116 -2.89 5.97 3.32
CA TYR A 116 -3.83 5.17 2.55
C TYR A 116 -5.11 4.79 3.31
N ASN A 117 -5.32 5.32 4.51
CA ASN A 117 -6.52 5.02 5.30
C ASN A 117 -7.75 5.76 4.73
N ASP A 118 -8.37 5.14 3.74
CA ASP A 118 -9.61 5.53 3.08
C ASP A 118 -10.61 4.38 3.18
N TYR A 119 -11.65 4.55 4.00
CA TYR A 119 -12.60 3.48 4.31
C TYR A 119 -13.35 2.93 3.09
N HIS A 120 -13.64 3.77 2.10
CA HIS A 120 -14.30 3.31 0.88
C HIS A 120 -13.40 2.37 0.07
N ARG A 121 -12.11 2.69 -0.05
CA ARG A 121 -11.12 1.86 -0.75
C ARG A 121 -10.78 0.60 0.02
N LEU A 122 -10.67 0.70 1.34
CA LEU A 122 -10.51 -0.48 2.21
C LEU A 122 -11.70 -1.43 2.10
N TYR A 123 -12.93 -0.89 1.96
CA TYR A 123 -14.11 -1.73 1.74
C TYR A 123 -14.11 -2.41 0.36
N LYS A 124 -13.61 -1.75 -0.68
CA LYS A 124 -13.41 -2.40 -2.00
C LYS A 124 -12.45 -3.60 -1.90
N ILE A 125 -11.35 -3.48 -1.15
CA ILE A 125 -10.43 -4.60 -0.91
C ILE A 125 -11.16 -5.75 -0.22
N HIS A 126 -11.95 -5.45 0.80
CA HIS A 126 -12.77 -6.43 1.51
C HIS A 126 -13.75 -7.16 0.56
N MET A 127 -14.45 -6.42 -0.28
CA MET A 127 -15.41 -6.98 -1.24
C MET A 127 -14.77 -7.83 -2.35
N MET A 128 -13.44 -7.73 -2.52
CA MET A 128 -12.65 -8.57 -3.44
C MET A 128 -12.06 -9.81 -2.74
N ASP A 129 -12.58 -10.18 -1.55
CA ASP A 129 -12.07 -11.28 -0.72
C ASP A 129 -10.56 -11.16 -0.43
N SER A 130 -10.05 -9.93 -0.37
CA SER A 130 -8.68 -9.62 -0.04
C SER A 130 -8.58 -9.00 1.35
N PHE A 131 -7.40 -9.08 1.95
CA PHE A 131 -7.16 -8.59 3.29
C PHE A 131 -6.29 -7.34 3.24
N PHE A 132 -6.60 -6.38 4.11
CA PHE A 132 -5.75 -5.21 4.31
C PHE A 132 -5.21 -5.13 5.74
N VAL A 133 -4.05 -4.55 5.89
CA VAL A 133 -3.51 -4.06 7.16
C VAL A 133 -3.11 -2.61 6.94
N VAL A 134 -3.76 -1.68 7.60
CA VAL A 134 -3.47 -0.25 7.45
C VAL A 134 -3.22 0.38 8.81
N ARG A 135 -2.22 1.26 8.87
CA ARG A 135 -1.96 2.05 10.07
C ARG A 135 -3.13 3.00 10.33
N ALA A 136 -3.66 2.96 11.53
CA ALA A 136 -4.84 3.73 11.91
C ALA A 136 -4.57 5.23 12.02
N LYS A 137 -5.57 6.06 11.74
CA LYS A 137 -5.58 7.48 12.10
C LYS A 137 -5.89 7.65 13.59
N THR A 138 -5.43 8.73 14.21
CA THR A 138 -5.60 8.98 15.64
C THR A 138 -7.04 9.32 16.05
N ASN A 139 -7.86 9.73 15.10
CA ASN A 139 -9.21 10.26 15.32
C ASN A 139 -10.32 9.28 14.90
N ILE A 140 -10.10 7.97 15.07
CA ILE A 140 -11.11 6.96 14.74
C ILE A 140 -12.31 7.09 15.68
N LYS A 141 -13.50 7.23 15.09
CA LYS A 141 -14.76 7.13 15.81
C LYS A 141 -15.32 5.72 15.66
N ALA A 142 -15.22 4.94 16.71
CA ALA A 142 -15.64 3.54 16.68
C ALA A 142 -16.18 3.08 18.04
N ARG A 143 -17.03 2.05 18.00
CA ARG A 143 -17.52 1.33 19.15
C ARG A 143 -16.89 -0.06 19.18
N VAL A 144 -16.34 -0.47 20.31
CA VAL A 144 -15.83 -1.83 20.49
C VAL A 144 -16.99 -2.78 20.68
N LEU A 145 -16.99 -3.87 19.93
CA LEU A 145 -18.00 -4.92 20.00
C LEU A 145 -17.49 -6.13 20.80
N LYS A 146 -16.23 -6.51 20.57
CA LYS A 146 -15.64 -7.72 21.15
C LYS A 146 -14.16 -7.54 21.40
N TRP A 147 -13.67 -8.03 22.53
CA TRP A 147 -12.25 -8.07 22.89
C TRP A 147 -11.71 -9.49 22.77
N LYS A 148 -10.48 -9.63 22.24
CA LYS A 148 -9.72 -10.89 22.27
C LYS A 148 -9.04 -11.02 23.61
N ARG A 149 -9.20 -12.17 24.29
CA ARG A 149 -8.76 -12.33 25.69
C ARG A 149 -7.31 -12.79 25.85
N ARG A 150 -6.78 -13.56 24.88
CA ARG A 150 -5.40 -14.08 24.94
C ARG A 150 -4.59 -13.38 23.86
N LEU A 151 -3.65 -12.55 24.29
CA LEU A 151 -2.84 -11.71 23.43
C LEU A 151 -1.38 -12.15 23.46
N PRO A 152 -0.67 -12.15 22.31
CA PRO A 152 0.79 -12.26 22.27
C PRO A 152 1.46 -11.12 23.07
N LYS A 153 2.76 -11.30 23.41
CA LYS A 153 3.50 -10.42 24.32
C LYS A 153 3.40 -8.93 23.97
N ASN A 154 3.57 -8.56 22.70
CA ASN A 154 3.64 -7.15 22.29
C ASN A 154 2.30 -6.58 21.80
N ILE A 155 1.22 -7.36 21.90
CA ILE A 155 -0.12 -6.89 21.56
C ILE A 155 -0.78 -6.30 22.80
N LEU A 156 -0.97 -4.99 22.82
CA LEU A 156 -1.61 -4.26 23.93
C LEU A 156 -3.12 -4.45 23.94
N SER A 157 -3.73 -4.51 22.77
CA SER A 157 -5.15 -4.84 22.62
C SER A 157 -5.46 -5.36 21.23
N ASP A 158 -6.49 -6.20 21.15
CA ASP A 158 -7.02 -6.77 19.92
C ASP A 158 -8.54 -6.84 20.08
N CYS A 159 -9.25 -6.09 19.25
CA CYS A 159 -10.70 -5.99 19.36
C CYS A 159 -11.37 -5.85 18.00
N GLU A 160 -12.62 -6.27 17.94
CA GLU A 160 -13.52 -6.01 16.85
C GLU A 160 -14.30 -4.73 17.11
N ILE A 161 -14.30 -3.82 16.14
CA ILE A 161 -14.93 -2.51 16.23
C ILE A 161 -15.94 -2.30 15.11
N GLU A 162 -16.89 -1.44 15.36
CA GLU A 162 -17.81 -0.87 14.38
C GLU A 162 -17.54 0.64 14.28
N LEU A 163 -17.42 1.15 13.08
CA LEU A 163 -17.25 2.59 12.84
C LEU A 163 -18.57 3.32 13.15
N THR A 164 -18.49 4.41 13.93
CA THR A 164 -19.67 5.16 14.39
C THR A 164 -19.81 6.54 13.73
N GLY A 165 -18.81 7.00 12.97
CA GLY A 165 -18.91 8.24 12.21
C GLY A 165 -19.84 8.07 11.01
N PHE A 166 -20.79 8.98 10.82
CA PHE A 166 -21.82 8.89 9.77
C PHE A 166 -21.24 8.55 8.36
N TYR A 167 -20.21 9.27 7.93
CA TYR A 167 -19.58 9.02 6.63
C TYR A 167 -18.70 7.77 6.61
N THR A 168 -17.98 7.50 7.70
CA THR A 168 -17.07 6.36 7.77
C THR A 168 -17.83 5.04 7.83
N GLN A 169 -18.91 4.97 8.59
CA GLN A 169 -19.80 3.82 8.67
C GLN A 169 -20.46 3.51 7.32
N LYS A 170 -20.90 4.57 6.60
CA LYS A 170 -21.45 4.40 5.25
C LYS A 170 -20.41 3.89 4.25
N SER A 171 -19.15 4.32 4.40
CA SER A 171 -18.04 3.92 3.50
C SER A 171 -17.51 2.53 3.80
N TYR A 172 -17.60 2.08 5.06
CA TYR A 172 -17.23 0.73 5.50
C TYR A 172 -18.28 0.24 6.51
N PRO A 173 -19.33 -0.45 6.06
CA PRO A 173 -20.45 -0.85 6.91
C PRO A 173 -20.17 -2.09 7.78
N GLU A 174 -19.11 -2.82 7.46
CA GLU A 174 -18.73 -4.05 8.17
C GLU A 174 -17.87 -3.75 9.40
N THR A 175 -17.75 -4.74 10.28
CA THR A 175 -16.86 -4.64 11.43
C THR A 175 -15.40 -4.82 11.02
N ILE A 176 -14.51 -4.11 11.71
CA ILE A 176 -13.06 -4.08 11.48
C ILE A 176 -12.37 -4.57 12.74
N ARG A 177 -11.27 -5.29 12.61
CA ARG A 177 -10.39 -5.62 13.73
C ARG A 177 -9.40 -4.49 13.94
N LEU A 178 -9.26 -4.02 15.17
CA LEU A 178 -8.31 -3.02 15.60
C LEU A 178 -7.29 -3.68 16.54
N VAL A 179 -6.02 -3.56 16.20
CA VAL A 179 -4.90 -4.12 16.96
C VAL A 179 -3.98 -2.99 17.40
N ARG A 180 -3.67 -2.94 18.71
CA ARG A 180 -2.67 -2.05 19.28
C ARG A 180 -1.42 -2.88 19.59
N PHE A 181 -0.31 -2.50 19.00
CA PHE A 181 0.97 -3.16 19.09
C PHE A 181 2.00 -2.24 19.70
N TRP A 182 2.78 -2.74 20.64
CA TRP A 182 3.93 -2.05 21.20
C TRP A 182 5.19 -2.48 20.46
N ASP A 183 5.87 -1.51 19.89
CA ASP A 183 7.16 -1.72 19.22
C ASP A 183 8.28 -1.44 20.24
N GLU A 184 9.06 -2.48 20.55
CA GLU A 184 10.16 -2.38 21.52
C GLU A 184 11.39 -1.64 20.95
N GLU A 185 11.58 -1.65 19.61
CA GLU A 185 12.70 -0.96 18.95
C GLU A 185 12.47 0.54 18.84
N ASP A 186 11.28 0.92 18.41
CA ASP A 186 10.86 2.31 18.26
C ASP A 186 10.32 2.91 19.58
N GLU A 187 10.18 2.11 20.65
CA GLU A 187 9.60 2.48 21.94
C GLU A 187 8.26 3.22 21.82
N ARG A 188 7.40 2.75 20.90
CA ARG A 188 6.11 3.39 20.63
C ARG A 188 5.00 2.42 20.31
N GLU A 189 3.79 2.94 20.43
CA GLU A 189 2.59 2.21 20.07
C GLU A 189 2.22 2.44 18.61
N PHE A 190 1.87 1.35 17.94
CA PHE A 190 1.22 1.35 16.64
C PHE A 190 -0.21 0.83 16.74
N VAL A 191 -1.10 1.45 16.00
CA VAL A 191 -2.49 1.02 15.90
C VAL A 191 -2.79 0.65 14.46
N TYR A 192 -3.30 -0.56 14.25
CA TYR A 192 -3.62 -1.10 12.94
C TYR A 192 -5.09 -1.45 12.82
N LEU A 193 -5.63 -1.27 11.62
CA LEU A 193 -6.94 -1.76 11.21
C LEU A 193 -6.77 -2.87 10.18
N THR A 194 -7.58 -3.93 10.28
CA THR A 194 -7.58 -5.04 9.33
C THR A 194 -8.96 -5.68 9.25
N ASN A 195 -9.31 -6.22 8.08
CA ASN A 195 -10.46 -7.11 7.93
C ASN A 195 -10.11 -8.59 8.14
N ALA A 196 -8.84 -8.94 8.34
CA ALA A 196 -8.38 -10.30 8.62
C ALA A 196 -8.72 -10.71 10.07
N LYS A 197 -9.94 -11.20 10.29
CA LYS A 197 -10.44 -11.59 11.63
C LYS A 197 -10.09 -13.02 12.01
N HIS A 198 -9.66 -13.82 11.04
CA HIS A 198 -9.38 -15.25 11.19
C HIS A 198 -7.97 -15.59 11.65
N ILE A 199 -7.07 -14.60 11.68
CA ILE A 199 -5.67 -14.76 12.11
C ILE A 199 -5.42 -14.22 13.50
#